data_40ac919b08124e57d71e724fd4d2d271
#
_entry.id   40ac919b08124e57d71e724fd4d2d271
#
_cell.length_a   1.000
_cell.length_b   1.000
_cell.length_c   1.000
_cell.angle_alpha   90.00
_cell.angle_beta   90.00
_cell.angle_gamma   90.00
#
_symmetry.space_group_name_H-M   'P 1'
#
loop_
_entity.id
_entity.type
_entity.pdbx_description
1 polymer ?
#
loop_
_entity_poly.entity_id
_entity_poly.type
_entity_poly.pdbx_seq_one_letter_code
_entity_poly.pdbx_strand_id
1 'polypeptide(L)'
;MKKKITFLLMFVLSLSISSAQNTFRFGTSATPEGKTLLVDSKGLILDGKHIIPVMGEIHYSRGPESEWRREIRKMKAGGINIISTYIFWIHHEPEEGKWNWSGNHNLRRFVRICAEENVMLVLRLGPFCHGEVYQGGIPSWVHEKAGQNPKYKIRARTPGFLEDCTKLYNTIFAQVNGLLWKDGGPVVGVQIENESRGPWDYLESLKNIAVKAGFDVPFYTRTGWPALRGKEIFGQLLPLYGDYADGFWDRKLEDMPGSYADAFIMRDKRMSSAIATETFSKEELSEDSPSLSSKLSYPYFTCELGGGMMPAYHRRININGRELKPLVICKLGSG
;
A
#
# COMPACT_ATOMS: atom_id res chain seq x y z
N MET A 1 60.72 9.44 -48.76
CA MET A 1 60.30 9.53 -47.37
C MET A 1 58.78 9.79 -47.29
N LYS A 2 58.01 8.75 -47.00
CA LYS A 2 56.50 8.88 -46.85
C LYS A 2 56.20 8.88 -45.36
N LYS A 3 55.71 10.04 -44.86
CA LYS A 3 55.24 10.15 -43.47
C LYS A 3 53.88 9.52 -43.38
N LYS A 4 53.76 8.45 -42.58
CA LYS A 4 52.47 7.87 -42.18
C LYS A 4 51.90 8.73 -41.08
N ILE A 5 50.75 9.38 -41.33
CA ILE A 5 49.98 10.05 -40.29
C ILE A 5 49.03 9.00 -39.72
N THR A 6 49.29 8.61 -38.46
CA THR A 6 48.44 7.73 -37.68
C THR A 6 47.37 8.58 -37.03
N PHE A 7 46.14 8.45 -37.51
CA PHE A 7 44.96 9.09 -36.90
C PHE A 7 44.59 8.27 -35.64
N LEU A 8 44.85 8.82 -34.48
CA LEU A 8 44.43 8.27 -33.20
C LEU A 8 42.99 8.69 -32.98
N LEU A 9 42.04 7.79 -33.25
CA LEU A 9 40.62 7.99 -32.92
C LEU A 9 40.50 7.87 -31.40
N MET A 10 40.43 9.00 -30.69
CA MET A 10 40.01 9.05 -29.31
C MET A 10 38.51 8.79 -29.26
N PHE A 11 38.13 7.57 -28.95
CA PHE A 11 36.80 7.21 -28.55
C PHE A 11 36.57 7.80 -27.15
N VAL A 12 36.01 9.01 -27.06
CA VAL A 12 35.52 9.55 -25.79
C VAL A 12 34.30 8.73 -25.42
N LEU A 13 34.50 7.70 -24.63
CA LEU A 13 33.44 7.04 -23.88
C LEU A 13 32.89 8.08 -22.91
N SER A 14 31.84 8.79 -23.30
CA SER A 14 31.00 9.53 -22.36
C SER A 14 30.36 8.49 -21.43
N LEU A 15 31.04 8.20 -20.32
CA LEU A 15 30.44 7.59 -19.16
C LEU A 15 29.38 8.59 -18.68
N SER A 16 28.18 8.44 -19.19
CA SER A 16 27.01 8.93 -18.52
C SER A 16 26.99 8.24 -17.15
N ILE A 17 27.55 8.92 -16.15
CA ILE A 17 27.28 8.58 -14.75
C ILE A 17 25.80 8.92 -14.58
N SER A 18 24.95 8.01 -15.04
CA SER A 18 23.61 7.91 -14.53
C SER A 18 23.82 7.69 -13.04
N SER A 19 23.58 8.73 -12.24
CA SER A 19 23.40 8.54 -10.81
C SER A 19 22.36 7.42 -10.72
N ALA A 20 22.80 6.22 -10.33
CA ALA A 20 21.89 5.12 -10.09
C ALA A 20 20.98 5.58 -8.97
N GLN A 21 19.86 6.20 -9.35
CA GLN A 21 18.76 6.41 -8.42
C GLN A 21 18.51 5.03 -7.83
N ASN A 22 18.59 4.92 -6.50
CA ASN A 22 18.36 3.66 -5.80
C ASN A 22 16.91 3.24 -6.07
N THR A 23 16.68 2.57 -7.20
CA THR A 23 15.39 2.00 -7.52
C THR A 23 15.24 0.73 -6.72
N PHE A 24 14.11 0.58 -6.08
CA PHE A 24 13.76 -0.65 -5.41
C PHE A 24 13.41 -1.70 -6.47
N ARG A 25 14.07 -2.83 -6.42
CA ARG A 25 13.78 -3.96 -7.32
C ARG A 25 12.76 -4.88 -6.67
N PHE A 26 11.50 -4.59 -6.93
CA PHE A 26 10.39 -5.42 -6.48
C PHE A 26 9.72 -6.03 -7.69
N GLY A 27 9.96 -7.32 -7.90
CA GLY A 27 9.33 -8.03 -8.99
C GLY A 27 9.78 -7.57 -10.38
N THR A 28 9.04 -8.00 -11.39
CA THR A 28 9.27 -7.69 -12.80
C THR A 28 8.64 -6.34 -13.14
N SER A 29 9.48 -5.36 -13.46
CA SER A 29 9.07 -3.97 -13.70
C SER A 29 8.48 -3.70 -15.07
N ALA A 30 8.67 -4.59 -16.05
CA ALA A 30 8.23 -4.37 -17.43
C ALA A 30 7.03 -5.25 -17.81
N THR A 31 6.10 -4.68 -18.58
CA THR A 31 5.03 -5.44 -19.25
C THR A 31 5.57 -6.13 -20.50
N PRO A 32 4.81 -7.06 -21.12
CA PRO A 32 5.19 -7.68 -22.39
C PRO A 32 5.36 -6.66 -23.53
N GLU A 33 4.64 -5.53 -23.47
CA GLU A 33 4.73 -4.44 -24.45
C GLU A 33 5.86 -3.46 -24.13
N GLY A 34 6.65 -3.70 -23.09
CA GLY A 34 7.81 -2.90 -22.71
C GLY A 34 7.51 -1.66 -21.86
N LYS A 35 6.27 -1.47 -21.39
CA LYS A 35 5.98 -0.42 -20.41
C LYS A 35 6.63 -0.75 -19.08
N THR A 36 7.26 0.24 -18.45
CA THR A 36 8.00 0.03 -17.21
C THR A 36 7.37 0.76 -16.03
N LEU A 37 7.33 0.09 -14.87
CA LEU A 37 6.96 0.69 -13.59
C LEU A 37 8.03 0.36 -12.57
N LEU A 38 8.64 1.40 -12.03
CA LEU A 38 9.70 1.31 -11.03
C LEU A 38 9.31 2.13 -9.81
N VAL A 39 10.01 1.87 -8.72
CA VAL A 39 9.90 2.65 -7.47
C VAL A 39 11.29 3.08 -7.07
N ASP A 40 11.45 4.37 -6.74
CA ASP A 40 12.67 4.90 -6.12
C ASP A 40 12.33 5.67 -4.82
N SER A 41 13.31 6.33 -4.24
CA SER A 41 13.13 7.11 -3.02
C SER A 41 12.19 8.33 -3.17
N LYS A 42 11.84 8.70 -4.40
CA LYS A 42 10.98 9.85 -4.70
C LYS A 42 9.54 9.43 -5.01
N GLY A 43 9.32 8.19 -5.48
CA GLY A 43 7.99 7.70 -5.82
C GLY A 43 7.96 6.68 -6.94
N LEU A 44 6.87 6.68 -7.69
CA LEU A 44 6.64 5.78 -8.82
C LEU A 44 7.18 6.39 -10.11
N ILE A 45 7.85 5.54 -10.90
CA ILE A 45 8.39 5.90 -12.21
C ILE A 45 7.68 5.04 -13.26
N LEU A 46 6.86 5.67 -14.09
CA LEU A 46 6.18 5.03 -15.21
C LEU A 46 6.86 5.45 -16.52
N ASP A 47 7.37 4.49 -17.27
CA ASP A 47 8.06 4.72 -18.53
C ASP A 47 9.16 5.79 -18.44
N GLY A 48 9.96 5.70 -17.37
CA GLY A 48 11.08 6.61 -17.11
C GLY A 48 10.70 7.98 -16.54
N LYS A 49 9.42 8.25 -16.27
CA LYS A 49 8.95 9.52 -15.71
C LYS A 49 8.32 9.30 -14.35
N HIS A 50 8.67 10.15 -13.38
CA HIS A 50 7.97 10.17 -12.11
C HIS A 50 6.51 10.55 -12.32
N ILE A 51 5.63 9.80 -11.70
CA ILE A 51 4.21 10.09 -11.66
C ILE A 51 3.77 10.38 -10.24
N ILE A 52 2.72 11.17 -10.10
CA ILE A 52 2.07 11.40 -8.82
C ILE A 52 1.00 10.30 -8.64
N PRO A 53 1.17 9.38 -7.69
CA PRO A 53 0.15 8.40 -7.39
C PRO A 53 -1.00 9.06 -6.62
N VAL A 54 -2.16 9.14 -7.24
CA VAL A 54 -3.41 9.53 -6.57
C VAL A 54 -4.21 8.27 -6.38
N MET A 55 -4.16 7.70 -5.17
CA MET A 55 -4.80 6.44 -4.85
C MET A 55 -6.16 6.67 -4.19
N GLY A 56 -7.18 6.00 -4.71
CA GLY A 56 -8.50 5.94 -4.11
C GLY A 56 -8.86 4.50 -3.77
N GLU A 57 -9.61 4.29 -2.69
CA GLU A 57 -9.99 2.96 -2.25
C GLU A 57 -11.47 2.67 -2.49
N ILE A 58 -11.76 1.46 -2.98
CA ILE A 58 -13.10 0.91 -3.12
C ILE A 58 -13.08 -0.56 -2.73
N HIS A 59 -13.96 -0.95 -1.82
CA HIS A 59 -14.10 -2.33 -1.38
C HIS A 59 -15.08 -3.08 -2.28
N TYR A 60 -14.59 -3.69 -3.35
CA TYR A 60 -15.43 -4.32 -4.38
C TYR A 60 -16.45 -5.31 -3.79
N SER A 61 -16.07 -6.09 -2.78
CA SER A 61 -16.94 -7.10 -2.17
C SER A 61 -18.08 -6.53 -1.30
N ARG A 62 -18.12 -5.20 -1.09
CA ARG A 62 -19.18 -4.50 -0.35
C ARG A 62 -20.25 -3.86 -1.24
N GLY A 63 -20.02 -3.82 -2.53
CA GLY A 63 -20.95 -3.25 -3.49
C GLY A 63 -21.33 -4.23 -4.59
N PRO A 64 -22.45 -4.02 -5.28
CA PRO A 64 -22.88 -4.89 -6.36
C PRO A 64 -21.94 -4.81 -7.56
N GLU A 65 -21.66 -5.94 -8.20
CA GLU A 65 -20.80 -6.03 -9.37
C GLU A 65 -21.20 -5.06 -10.48
N SER A 66 -22.51 -4.86 -10.66
CA SER A 66 -23.07 -3.95 -11.66
C SER A 66 -22.63 -2.49 -11.51
N GLU A 67 -22.24 -2.09 -10.31
CA GLU A 67 -21.82 -0.71 -9.98
C GLU A 67 -20.33 -0.47 -10.13
N TRP A 68 -19.48 -1.51 -10.10
CA TRP A 68 -18.03 -1.36 -10.04
C TRP A 68 -17.48 -0.46 -11.16
N ARG A 69 -17.89 -0.70 -12.40
CA ARG A 69 -17.43 0.11 -13.54
C ARG A 69 -17.78 1.58 -13.41
N ARG A 70 -19.00 1.86 -12.96
CA ARG A 70 -19.49 3.23 -12.75
C ARG A 70 -18.66 3.93 -11.68
N GLU A 71 -18.41 3.27 -10.57
CA GLU A 71 -17.65 3.85 -9.45
C GLU A 71 -16.16 4.05 -9.85
N ILE A 72 -15.55 3.10 -10.54
CA ILE A 72 -14.19 3.25 -11.08
C ILE A 72 -14.10 4.47 -12.02
N ARG A 73 -15.08 4.66 -12.89
CA ARG A 73 -15.12 5.82 -13.80
C ARG A 73 -15.26 7.15 -13.06
N LYS A 74 -16.06 7.19 -12.00
CA LYS A 74 -16.18 8.37 -11.14
C LYS A 74 -14.85 8.67 -10.44
N MET A 75 -14.18 7.66 -9.90
CA MET A 75 -12.87 7.81 -9.28
C MET A 75 -11.85 8.38 -10.28
N LYS A 76 -11.78 7.83 -11.49
CA LYS A 76 -10.93 8.37 -12.57
C LYS A 76 -11.26 9.82 -12.93
N ALA A 77 -12.52 10.16 -13.06
CA ALA A 77 -12.96 11.52 -13.33
C ALA A 77 -12.55 12.49 -12.21
N GLY A 78 -12.42 12.00 -10.98
CA GLY A 78 -11.86 12.73 -9.84
C GLY A 78 -10.34 12.80 -9.80
N GLY A 79 -9.63 12.28 -10.82
CA GLY A 79 -8.16 12.32 -10.90
C GLY A 79 -7.44 11.12 -10.30
N ILE A 80 -8.15 10.09 -9.86
CA ILE A 80 -7.55 8.87 -9.32
C ILE A 80 -6.93 8.06 -10.45
N ASN A 81 -5.66 7.70 -10.30
CA ASN A 81 -4.91 6.88 -11.26
C ASN A 81 -4.52 5.50 -10.73
N ILE A 82 -4.65 5.28 -9.43
CA ILE A 82 -4.47 3.98 -8.78
C ILE A 82 -5.69 3.70 -7.92
N ILE A 83 -6.28 2.52 -8.06
CA ILE A 83 -7.31 2.03 -7.15
C ILE A 83 -6.67 1.07 -6.15
N SER A 84 -7.11 1.13 -4.92
CA SER A 84 -6.79 0.18 -3.87
C SER A 84 -8.06 -0.58 -3.48
N THR A 85 -7.91 -1.86 -3.16
CA THR A 85 -9.03 -2.65 -2.64
C THR A 85 -8.57 -3.70 -1.67
N TYR A 86 -9.30 -3.84 -0.56
CA TYR A 86 -9.13 -4.96 0.36
C TYR A 86 -9.74 -6.25 -0.21
N ILE A 87 -9.06 -7.34 0.05
CA ILE A 87 -9.57 -8.69 -0.15
C ILE A 87 -9.89 -9.24 1.25
N PHE A 88 -11.11 -8.99 1.71
CA PHE A 88 -11.53 -9.43 3.04
C PHE A 88 -11.65 -10.95 3.08
N TRP A 89 -10.80 -11.62 3.81
CA TRP A 89 -10.80 -13.07 3.91
C TRP A 89 -12.17 -13.63 4.30
N ILE A 90 -12.83 -13.04 5.31
CA ILE A 90 -14.16 -13.43 5.77
C ILE A 90 -15.24 -13.38 4.67
N HIS A 91 -15.07 -12.52 3.65
CA HIS A 91 -16.01 -12.44 2.53
C HIS A 91 -15.82 -13.61 1.55
N HIS A 92 -14.61 -14.12 1.46
CA HIS A 92 -14.26 -15.15 0.46
C HIS A 92 -14.23 -16.56 1.02
N GLU A 93 -13.95 -16.71 2.31
CA GLU A 93 -13.93 -18.00 3.03
C GLU A 93 -14.62 -17.85 4.39
N PRO A 94 -15.95 -17.57 4.43
CA PRO A 94 -16.67 -17.44 5.69
C PRO A 94 -16.68 -18.72 6.52
N GLU A 95 -16.61 -19.87 5.87
CA GLU A 95 -16.45 -21.20 6.46
C GLU A 95 -15.18 -21.84 5.91
N GLU A 96 -14.43 -22.54 6.75
CA GLU A 96 -13.15 -23.14 6.36
C GLU A 96 -13.29 -24.05 5.12
N GLY A 97 -12.48 -23.79 4.11
CA GLY A 97 -12.47 -24.53 2.85
C GLY A 97 -13.59 -24.16 1.87
N LYS A 98 -14.54 -23.31 2.26
CA LYS A 98 -15.65 -22.90 1.38
C LYS A 98 -15.39 -21.52 0.77
N TRP A 99 -14.72 -21.53 -0.36
CA TRP A 99 -14.35 -20.30 -1.07
C TRP A 99 -15.46 -19.79 -1.98
N ASN A 100 -15.69 -18.47 -1.97
CA ASN A 100 -16.60 -17.78 -2.87
C ASN A 100 -15.87 -16.70 -3.69
N TRP A 101 -15.82 -16.90 -5.00
CA TRP A 101 -15.24 -15.98 -5.98
C TRP A 101 -16.26 -15.61 -7.07
N SER A 102 -17.55 -15.55 -6.74
CA SER A 102 -18.64 -15.25 -7.67
C SER A 102 -19.43 -14.00 -7.27
N GLY A 103 -20.18 -13.43 -8.19
CA GLY A 103 -20.96 -12.22 -7.97
C GLY A 103 -20.10 -11.09 -7.40
N ASN A 104 -20.55 -10.48 -6.31
CA ASN A 104 -19.81 -9.38 -5.64
C ASN A 104 -18.44 -9.79 -5.08
N HIS A 105 -18.14 -11.09 -5.05
CA HIS A 105 -16.85 -11.62 -4.60
C HIS A 105 -15.92 -11.97 -5.78
N ASN A 106 -16.29 -11.66 -7.01
CA ASN A 106 -15.52 -11.97 -8.21
C ASN A 106 -14.34 -11.02 -8.39
N LEU A 107 -13.25 -11.28 -7.65
CA LEU A 107 -12.02 -10.48 -7.73
C LEU A 107 -11.49 -10.40 -9.16
N ARG A 108 -11.44 -11.52 -9.88
CA ARG A 108 -10.93 -11.54 -11.25
C ARG A 108 -11.69 -10.59 -12.17
N ARG A 109 -13.02 -10.53 -12.03
CA ARG A 109 -13.86 -9.62 -12.82
C ARG A 109 -13.59 -8.17 -12.45
N PHE A 110 -13.46 -7.86 -11.15
CA PHE A 110 -13.11 -6.51 -10.69
C PHE A 110 -11.77 -6.04 -11.25
N VAL A 111 -10.73 -6.90 -11.18
CA VAL A 111 -9.40 -6.59 -11.73
C VAL A 111 -9.46 -6.35 -13.24
N ARG A 112 -10.24 -7.15 -13.97
CA ARG A 112 -10.43 -6.96 -15.42
C ARG A 112 -11.13 -5.63 -15.74
N ILE A 113 -12.11 -5.22 -14.95
CA ILE A 113 -12.76 -3.91 -15.12
C ILE A 113 -11.72 -2.78 -14.92
N CYS A 114 -10.84 -2.89 -13.93
CA CYS A 114 -9.75 -1.92 -13.76
C CYS A 114 -8.85 -1.85 -15.00
N ALA A 115 -8.49 -2.99 -15.59
CA ALA A 115 -7.71 -3.03 -16.83
C ALA A 115 -8.47 -2.38 -18.01
N GLU A 116 -9.72 -2.75 -18.20
CA GLU A 116 -10.59 -2.19 -19.25
C GLU A 116 -10.78 -0.66 -19.12
N GLU A 117 -10.78 -0.16 -17.92
CA GLU A 117 -10.87 1.28 -17.63
C GLU A 117 -9.50 1.97 -17.56
N ASN A 118 -8.39 1.27 -17.85
CA ASN A 118 -7.02 1.81 -17.79
C ASN A 118 -6.70 2.49 -16.45
N VAL A 119 -6.90 1.79 -15.36
CA VAL A 119 -6.53 2.24 -14.03
C VAL A 119 -5.66 1.20 -13.34
N MET A 120 -4.58 1.63 -12.73
CA MET A 120 -3.69 0.78 -11.95
C MET A 120 -4.37 0.30 -10.67
N LEU A 121 -3.95 -0.85 -10.15
CA LEU A 121 -4.59 -1.48 -9.00
C LEU A 121 -3.56 -1.97 -7.98
N VAL A 122 -3.78 -1.64 -6.73
CA VAL A 122 -3.09 -2.21 -5.56
C VAL A 122 -4.06 -3.11 -4.81
N LEU A 123 -3.67 -4.37 -4.62
CA LEU A 123 -4.47 -5.35 -3.88
C LEU A 123 -4.00 -5.41 -2.44
N ARG A 124 -4.90 -5.26 -1.49
CA ARG A 124 -4.60 -5.37 -0.05
C ARG A 124 -4.99 -6.77 0.41
N LEU A 125 -3.98 -7.66 0.52
CA LEU A 125 -4.19 -9.10 0.66
C LEU A 125 -4.60 -9.53 2.08
N GLY A 126 -4.44 -8.67 3.07
CA GLY A 126 -4.57 -9.06 4.46
C GLY A 126 -3.37 -9.88 4.96
N PRO A 127 -3.54 -10.83 5.88
CA PRO A 127 -4.78 -11.46 6.36
C PRO A 127 -5.70 -10.55 7.19
N PHE A 128 -5.15 -9.61 7.94
CA PHE A 128 -5.89 -8.58 8.64
C PHE A 128 -5.97 -7.32 7.78
N CYS A 129 -7.15 -6.80 7.60
CA CYS A 129 -7.43 -5.64 6.77
C CYS A 129 -7.83 -4.39 7.56
N HIS A 130 -8.37 -4.52 8.76
CA HIS A 130 -9.15 -3.52 9.46
C HIS A 130 -10.43 -3.18 8.67
N GLY A 131 -10.44 -2.09 7.91
CA GLY A 131 -11.47 -1.71 6.93
C GLY A 131 -12.90 -1.66 7.48
N GLU A 132 -13.08 -1.44 8.79
CA GLU A 132 -14.37 -1.49 9.52
C GLU A 132 -15.19 -2.74 9.17
N VAL A 133 -14.51 -3.87 9.02
CA VAL A 133 -15.11 -5.19 8.86
C VAL A 133 -14.95 -6.02 10.13
N TYR A 134 -15.93 -6.89 10.39
CA TYR A 134 -15.91 -7.77 11.55
C TYR A 134 -14.59 -8.53 11.66
N GLN A 135 -13.97 -8.52 12.83
CA GLN A 135 -12.68 -9.17 13.13
C GLN A 135 -11.53 -8.73 12.20
N GLY A 136 -11.60 -7.51 11.63
CA GLY A 136 -10.60 -7.01 10.69
C GLY A 136 -10.52 -7.81 9.40
N GLY A 137 -11.57 -8.55 9.06
CA GLY A 137 -11.65 -9.37 7.86
C GLY A 137 -11.18 -10.80 8.03
N ILE A 138 -10.72 -11.20 9.22
CA ILE A 138 -10.32 -12.59 9.50
C ILE A 138 -11.57 -13.41 9.83
N PRO A 139 -11.79 -14.58 9.22
CA PRO A 139 -12.98 -15.42 9.45
C PRO A 139 -13.08 -15.92 10.88
N SER A 140 -14.33 -16.16 11.35
CA SER A 140 -14.59 -16.64 12.70
C SER A 140 -13.94 -18.00 12.98
N TRP A 141 -13.91 -18.91 12.00
CA TRP A 141 -13.28 -20.21 12.17
C TRP A 141 -11.76 -20.12 12.47
N VAL A 142 -11.07 -19.07 12.00
CA VAL A 142 -9.66 -18.79 12.36
C VAL A 142 -9.54 -18.40 13.83
N HIS A 143 -10.48 -17.59 14.32
CA HIS A 143 -10.54 -17.23 15.75
C HIS A 143 -10.88 -18.42 16.63
N GLU A 144 -11.77 -19.30 16.18
CA GLU A 144 -12.10 -20.56 16.87
C GLU A 144 -10.89 -21.47 16.98
N LYS A 145 -10.12 -21.64 15.89
CA LYS A 145 -8.83 -22.38 15.94
C LYS A 145 -7.88 -21.79 16.99
N ALA A 146 -7.77 -20.48 17.04
CA ALA A 146 -6.92 -19.80 18.01
C ALA A 146 -7.40 -19.99 19.45
N GLY A 147 -8.70 -20.01 19.67
CA GLY A 147 -9.31 -20.30 20.98
C GLY A 147 -9.10 -21.73 21.46
N GLN A 148 -9.07 -22.68 20.52
CA GLN A 148 -8.90 -24.11 20.81
C GLN A 148 -7.44 -24.55 20.90
N ASN A 149 -6.51 -23.83 20.26
CA ASN A 149 -5.10 -24.20 20.19
C ASN A 149 -4.17 -23.06 20.63
N PRO A 150 -3.58 -23.09 21.82
CA PRO A 150 -2.67 -22.05 22.30
C PRO A 150 -1.42 -21.82 21.43
N LYS A 151 -1.05 -22.80 20.60
CA LYS A 151 0.07 -22.68 19.66
C LYS A 151 -0.33 -21.98 18.35
N TYR A 152 -1.62 -21.85 18.08
CA TYR A 152 -2.14 -21.11 16.93
C TYR A 152 -2.43 -19.67 17.34
N LYS A 153 -1.60 -18.74 16.92
CA LYS A 153 -1.77 -17.31 17.23
C LYS A 153 -2.03 -16.54 15.95
N ILE A 154 -3.13 -15.81 15.94
CA ILE A 154 -3.51 -14.92 14.83
C ILE A 154 -2.52 -13.76 14.75
N ARG A 155 -2.22 -13.31 13.54
CA ARG A 155 -1.28 -12.21 13.25
C ARG A 155 0.09 -12.43 13.89
N ALA A 156 0.56 -13.66 13.82
CA ALA A 156 1.83 -14.08 14.40
C ALA A 156 2.50 -15.15 13.53
N ARG A 157 3.82 -15.30 13.70
CA ARG A 157 4.61 -16.31 13.01
C ARG A 157 4.42 -17.70 13.63
N THR A 158 3.18 -18.20 13.64
CA THR A 158 2.88 -19.56 14.08
C THR A 158 2.59 -20.46 12.89
N PRO A 159 3.06 -21.72 12.89
CA PRO A 159 2.95 -22.59 11.70
C PRO A 159 1.52 -22.72 11.18
N GLY A 160 0.54 -23.00 12.04
CA GLY A 160 -0.85 -23.17 11.61
C GLY A 160 -1.45 -21.92 11.00
N PHE A 161 -1.20 -20.72 11.59
CA PHE A 161 -1.70 -19.48 11.03
C PHE A 161 -1.03 -19.14 9.69
N LEU A 162 0.29 -19.36 9.56
CA LEU A 162 0.98 -19.17 8.29
C LEU A 162 0.56 -20.18 7.21
N GLU A 163 0.16 -21.39 7.59
CA GLU A 163 -0.41 -22.36 6.67
C GLU A 163 -1.75 -21.85 6.11
N ASP A 164 -2.64 -21.34 6.96
CA ASP A 164 -3.92 -20.79 6.53
C ASP A 164 -3.72 -19.51 5.70
N CYS A 165 -2.75 -18.63 6.04
CA CYS A 165 -2.34 -17.52 5.18
C CYS A 165 -1.80 -18.00 3.83
N THR A 166 -1.12 -19.13 3.77
CA THR A 166 -0.64 -19.72 2.51
C THR A 166 -1.80 -20.13 1.61
N LYS A 167 -2.83 -20.76 2.18
CA LYS A 167 -4.06 -21.10 1.43
C LYS A 167 -4.75 -19.85 0.91
N LEU A 168 -4.90 -18.84 1.77
CA LEU A 168 -5.47 -17.53 1.41
C LEU A 168 -4.74 -16.91 0.20
N TYR A 169 -3.42 -16.74 0.29
CA TYR A 169 -2.66 -16.06 -0.75
C TYR A 169 -2.60 -16.86 -2.05
N ASN A 170 -2.50 -18.18 -1.99
CA ASN A 170 -2.58 -19.03 -3.18
C ASN A 170 -3.93 -18.90 -3.88
N THR A 171 -5.02 -18.86 -3.11
CA THR A 171 -6.37 -18.77 -3.65
C THR A 171 -6.62 -17.38 -4.25
N ILE A 172 -6.14 -16.31 -3.61
CA ILE A 172 -6.18 -14.95 -4.18
C ILE A 172 -5.36 -14.90 -5.47
N PHE A 173 -4.13 -15.44 -5.45
CA PHE A 173 -3.27 -15.41 -6.64
C PHE A 173 -3.92 -16.14 -7.82
N ALA A 174 -4.60 -17.25 -7.59
CA ALA A 174 -5.34 -17.96 -8.64
C ALA A 174 -6.38 -17.06 -9.34
N GLN A 175 -6.96 -16.08 -8.64
CA GLN A 175 -7.89 -15.13 -9.23
C GLN A 175 -7.20 -14.07 -10.10
N VAL A 176 -5.95 -13.72 -9.80
CA VAL A 176 -5.24 -12.61 -10.45
C VAL A 176 -4.05 -13.04 -11.31
N ASN A 177 -3.80 -14.33 -11.41
CA ASN A 177 -2.78 -14.89 -12.30
C ASN A 177 -3.02 -14.43 -13.76
N GLY A 178 -1.98 -13.91 -14.41
CA GLY A 178 -2.03 -13.30 -15.73
C GLY A 178 -2.62 -11.87 -15.75
N LEU A 179 -2.79 -11.24 -14.59
CA LEU A 179 -3.29 -9.87 -14.45
C LEU A 179 -2.35 -8.96 -13.65
N LEU A 180 -1.14 -9.43 -13.35
CA LEU A 180 -0.10 -8.60 -12.76
C LEU A 180 0.49 -7.66 -13.81
N TRP A 181 1.20 -6.62 -13.38
CA TRP A 181 1.89 -5.69 -14.28
C TRP A 181 2.76 -6.38 -15.31
N LYS A 182 3.58 -7.34 -14.88
CA LYS A 182 4.44 -8.15 -15.77
C LYS A 182 3.69 -8.91 -16.86
N ASP A 183 2.40 -9.14 -16.69
CA ASP A 183 1.54 -9.84 -17.64
C ASP A 183 0.72 -8.85 -18.52
N GLY A 184 1.00 -7.53 -18.39
CA GLY A 184 0.20 -6.48 -19.02
C GLY A 184 -1.09 -6.14 -18.27
N GLY A 185 -1.28 -6.67 -17.08
CA GLY A 185 -2.44 -6.42 -16.22
C GLY A 185 -2.32 -5.15 -15.38
N PRO A 186 -3.39 -4.76 -14.68
CA PRO A 186 -3.44 -3.51 -13.92
C PRO A 186 -2.83 -3.61 -12.53
N VAL A 187 -2.51 -4.83 -12.02
CA VAL A 187 -2.02 -5.01 -10.65
C VAL A 187 -0.55 -4.58 -10.58
N VAL A 188 -0.32 -3.44 -9.95
CA VAL A 188 0.99 -2.78 -9.83
C VAL A 188 1.62 -2.91 -8.45
N GLY A 189 0.93 -3.50 -7.50
CA GLY A 189 1.44 -3.70 -6.15
C GLY A 189 0.46 -4.46 -5.28
N VAL A 190 0.97 -4.99 -4.17
CA VAL A 190 0.17 -5.64 -3.15
C VAL A 190 0.56 -5.12 -1.77
N GLN A 191 -0.42 -4.96 -0.90
CA GLN A 191 -0.19 -4.71 0.51
C GLN A 191 -0.43 -6.00 1.29
N ILE A 192 0.49 -6.33 2.18
CA ILE A 192 0.34 -7.40 3.17
C ILE A 192 0.10 -6.78 4.54
N GLU A 193 -0.76 -7.41 5.32
CA GLU A 193 -1.17 -6.94 6.65
C GLU A 193 -1.72 -5.50 6.65
N ASN A 194 -2.20 -5.06 7.78
CA ASN A 194 -2.58 -3.68 8.02
C ASN A 194 -2.39 -3.33 9.48
N GLU A 195 -1.76 -2.18 9.75
CA GLU A 195 -1.49 -1.68 11.10
C GLU A 195 -0.84 -2.73 12.02
N SER A 196 0.05 -3.54 11.47
CA SER A 196 0.79 -4.51 12.25
C SER A 196 1.85 -3.81 13.10
N ARG A 197 1.88 -4.16 14.38
CA ARG A 197 2.96 -3.73 15.29
C ARG A 197 4.12 -4.72 15.31
N GLY A 198 4.17 -5.61 14.35
CA GLY A 198 5.19 -6.64 14.22
C GLY A 198 4.97 -7.85 15.13
N PRO A 199 5.95 -8.72 15.22
CA PRO A 199 7.35 -8.53 14.84
C PRO A 199 7.58 -8.54 13.31
N TRP A 200 8.71 -7.96 12.87
CA TRP A 200 9.08 -7.87 11.45
C TRP A 200 9.12 -9.22 10.73
N ASP A 201 9.63 -10.25 11.38
CA ASP A 201 9.75 -11.60 10.81
C ASP A 201 8.40 -12.24 10.45
N TYR A 202 7.32 -11.80 11.09
CA TYR A 202 5.96 -12.18 10.70
C TYR A 202 5.59 -11.57 9.34
N LEU A 203 5.84 -10.28 9.16
CA LEU A 203 5.59 -9.59 7.88
C LEU A 203 6.45 -10.17 6.75
N GLU A 204 7.72 -10.45 7.04
CA GLU A 204 8.62 -11.11 6.10
C GLU A 204 8.10 -12.50 5.71
N SER A 205 7.57 -13.26 6.68
CA SER A 205 6.97 -14.56 6.41
C SER A 205 5.77 -14.44 5.47
N LEU A 206 4.88 -13.46 5.67
CA LEU A 206 3.75 -13.20 4.77
C LEU A 206 4.22 -12.80 3.36
N LYS A 207 5.23 -11.92 3.26
CA LYS A 207 5.83 -11.58 1.97
C LYS A 207 6.35 -12.81 1.25
N ASN A 208 7.10 -13.66 1.95
CA ASN A 208 7.66 -14.87 1.35
C ASN A 208 6.57 -15.85 0.89
N ILE A 209 5.46 -15.94 1.62
CA ILE A 209 4.28 -16.71 1.20
C ILE A 209 3.68 -16.13 -0.07
N ALA A 210 3.50 -14.81 -0.14
CA ALA A 210 2.96 -14.15 -1.32
C ALA A 210 3.85 -14.32 -2.56
N VAL A 211 5.17 -14.17 -2.40
CA VAL A 211 6.15 -14.43 -3.48
C VAL A 211 6.05 -15.89 -3.96
N LYS A 212 5.99 -16.85 -3.04
CA LYS A 212 5.83 -18.27 -3.39
C LYS A 212 4.50 -18.57 -4.07
N ALA A 213 3.44 -17.86 -3.73
CA ALA A 213 2.15 -17.96 -4.41
C ALA A 213 2.20 -17.45 -5.87
N GLY A 214 3.18 -16.58 -6.20
CA GLY A 214 3.40 -16.06 -7.55
C GLY A 214 3.24 -14.53 -7.69
N PHE A 215 3.00 -13.80 -6.60
CA PHE A 215 2.95 -12.34 -6.66
C PHE A 215 4.33 -11.77 -7.00
N ASP A 216 4.43 -11.15 -8.15
CA ASP A 216 5.65 -10.57 -8.73
C ASP A 216 5.41 -9.07 -9.01
N VAL A 217 5.27 -8.30 -7.95
CA VAL A 217 4.97 -6.87 -7.94
C VAL A 217 5.60 -6.24 -6.69
N PRO A 218 5.68 -4.90 -6.57
CA PRO A 218 6.04 -4.23 -5.34
C PRO A 218 5.16 -4.63 -4.16
N PHE A 219 5.79 -4.86 -3.00
CA PHE A 219 5.13 -5.19 -1.75
C PHE A 219 5.09 -4.00 -0.83
N TYR A 220 3.92 -3.70 -0.30
CA TYR A 220 3.66 -2.63 0.65
C TYR A 220 3.18 -3.21 1.98
N THR A 221 3.38 -2.46 3.05
CA THR A 221 2.72 -2.72 4.33
C THR A 221 2.37 -1.40 5.01
N ARG A 222 1.22 -1.38 5.66
CA ARG A 222 0.85 -0.34 6.61
C ARG A 222 1.27 -0.79 8.00
N THR A 223 2.23 -0.10 8.61
CA THR A 223 2.66 -0.41 9.96
C THR A 223 1.75 0.22 11.00
N GLY A 224 1.59 -0.45 12.14
CA GLY A 224 0.95 0.15 13.31
C GLY A 224 1.90 1.11 14.03
N TRP A 225 1.31 2.03 14.75
CA TRP A 225 2.00 3.09 15.48
C TRP A 225 2.61 2.61 16.81
N PRO A 226 3.67 3.24 17.26
CA PRO A 226 4.67 4.04 16.59
C PRO A 226 5.85 3.25 16.08
N ALA A 227 5.99 1.98 16.31
CA ALA A 227 7.12 1.22 15.83
C ALA A 227 6.77 -0.23 15.55
N LEU A 228 7.21 -0.69 14.40
CA LEU A 228 7.25 -2.08 14.04
C LEU A 228 8.29 -2.77 14.94
N ARG A 229 7.86 -3.77 15.71
CA ARG A 229 8.79 -4.54 16.55
C ARG A 229 9.69 -5.43 15.70
N GLY A 230 10.95 -5.51 16.06
CA GLY A 230 11.95 -6.30 15.36
C GLY A 230 12.81 -5.45 14.42
N LYS A 231 13.78 -6.11 13.78
CA LYS A 231 14.72 -5.45 12.89
C LYS A 231 14.18 -5.47 11.46
N GLU A 232 13.81 -4.32 10.95
CA GLU A 232 13.44 -4.14 9.56
C GLU A 232 14.62 -4.46 8.62
N ILE A 233 14.33 -5.15 7.53
CA ILE A 233 15.26 -5.31 6.42
C ILE A 233 14.87 -4.30 5.35
N PHE A 234 15.73 -3.29 5.15
CA PHE A 234 15.53 -2.24 4.17
C PHE A 234 15.25 -2.80 2.77
N GLY A 235 14.28 -2.23 2.09
CA GLY A 235 13.96 -2.59 0.71
C GLY A 235 13.14 -3.87 0.54
N GLN A 236 12.72 -4.54 1.62
CA GLN A 236 11.89 -5.74 1.51
C GLN A 236 10.40 -5.42 1.39
N LEU A 237 9.94 -4.39 2.09
CA LEU A 237 8.56 -3.90 2.04
C LEU A 237 8.60 -2.38 1.95
N LEU A 238 7.71 -1.81 1.15
CA LEU A 238 7.53 -0.36 1.08
C LEU A 238 6.54 0.07 2.18
N PRO A 239 6.90 1.05 3.01
CA PRO A 239 5.99 1.54 4.03
C PRO A 239 4.87 2.36 3.39
N LEU A 240 3.65 2.16 3.89
CA LEU A 240 2.52 3.04 3.67
C LEU A 240 2.22 3.80 4.95
N TYR A 241 2.01 5.09 4.84
CA TYR A 241 1.79 5.97 5.98
C TYR A 241 0.32 6.32 6.12
N GLY A 242 -0.12 6.59 7.36
CA GLY A 242 -1.35 7.31 7.64
C GLY A 242 -1.03 8.78 7.83
N ASP A 243 -1.87 9.65 7.32
CA ASP A 243 -1.74 11.09 7.49
C ASP A 243 -3.05 11.65 8.05
N TYR A 244 -3.06 11.85 9.34
CA TYR A 244 -4.19 12.36 10.07
C TYR A 244 -3.83 13.71 10.69
N ALA A 245 -4.76 14.65 10.65
CA ALA A 245 -4.58 15.92 11.35
C ALA A 245 -4.53 15.69 12.86
N ASP A 246 -3.78 16.52 13.57
CA ASP A 246 -3.74 16.50 15.03
C ASP A 246 -5.17 16.63 15.59
N GLY A 247 -5.50 15.87 16.62
CA GLY A 247 -6.84 15.83 17.19
C GLY A 247 -7.89 15.08 16.35
N PHE A 248 -7.50 14.46 15.22
CA PHE A 248 -8.43 13.70 14.37
C PHE A 248 -9.23 12.63 15.13
N TRP A 249 -8.58 11.95 16.07
CA TRP A 249 -9.18 10.89 16.89
C TRP A 249 -9.79 11.40 18.20
N ASP A 250 -9.68 12.70 18.49
CA ASP A 250 -10.19 13.28 19.71
C ASP A 250 -11.71 13.35 19.68
N ARG A 251 -12.31 13.02 20.82
CA ARG A 251 -13.76 12.96 20.95
C ARG A 251 -14.40 14.29 21.37
N LYS A 252 -13.54 15.23 21.75
CA LYS A 252 -13.98 16.56 22.18
C LYS A 252 -13.90 17.55 21.03
N LEU A 253 -14.90 18.40 20.92
CA LEU A 253 -14.95 19.39 19.85
C LEU A 253 -13.87 20.46 20.02
N GLU A 254 -13.49 20.74 21.28
CA GLU A 254 -12.46 21.69 21.66
C GLU A 254 -11.07 21.24 21.22
N ASP A 255 -10.87 19.93 21.14
CA ASP A 255 -9.59 19.32 20.73
C ASP A 255 -9.47 19.18 19.20
N MET A 256 -10.46 19.70 18.46
CA MET A 256 -10.36 19.73 16.99
C MET A 256 -9.23 20.66 16.57
N PRO A 257 -8.37 20.24 15.64
CA PRO A 257 -7.24 21.04 15.22
C PRO A 257 -7.71 22.39 14.68
N GLY A 258 -7.28 23.44 15.34
CA GLY A 258 -7.46 24.81 14.84
C GLY A 258 -6.72 25.07 13.54
N SER A 259 -5.91 24.12 13.08
CA SER A 259 -4.95 24.36 12.01
C SER A 259 -4.71 23.13 11.13
N TYR A 260 -5.70 22.74 10.35
CA TYR A 260 -5.37 21.98 9.14
C TYR A 260 -4.27 22.69 8.32
N ALA A 261 -4.17 24.01 8.41
CA ALA A 261 -3.15 24.79 7.74
C ALA A 261 -1.72 24.41 8.16
N ASP A 262 -1.50 24.06 9.43
CA ASP A 262 -0.18 23.68 9.92
C ASP A 262 0.24 22.27 9.43
N ALA A 263 -0.71 21.44 9.03
CA ALA A 263 -0.44 20.16 8.38
C ALA A 263 0.00 20.30 6.91
N PHE A 264 -0.21 21.46 6.29
CA PHE A 264 0.16 21.75 4.91
C PHE A 264 1.52 22.46 4.75
N ILE A 265 2.44 22.23 5.66
CA ILE A 265 3.77 22.77 5.50
C ILE A 265 4.49 22.00 4.40
N MET A 266 4.69 22.61 3.26
CA MET A 266 5.61 22.13 2.24
C MET A 266 7.02 22.07 2.84
N ARG A 267 7.50 20.89 3.11
CA ARG A 267 8.86 20.66 3.57
C ARG A 267 9.63 19.95 2.47
N ASP A 268 10.67 20.58 2.00
CA ASP A 268 11.63 19.93 1.11
C ASP A 268 12.32 18.80 1.89
N LYS A 269 12.16 17.55 1.42
CA LYS A 269 12.86 16.36 1.90
C LYS A 269 12.61 15.89 3.34
N ARG A 270 11.65 16.42 4.08
CA ARG A 270 11.34 15.96 5.45
C ARG A 270 9.87 15.63 5.60
N MET A 271 9.59 14.52 6.28
CA MET A 271 8.23 14.23 6.72
C MET A 271 7.76 15.29 7.72
N SER A 272 6.46 15.60 7.72
CA SER A 272 5.89 16.43 8.76
C SER A 272 6.06 15.76 10.12
N SER A 273 6.19 16.55 11.20
CA SER A 273 6.30 16.01 12.56
C SER A 273 5.12 15.12 12.93
N ALA A 274 3.91 15.43 12.47
CA ALA A 274 2.73 14.62 12.70
C ALA A 274 2.88 13.22 12.09
N ILE A 275 3.32 13.09 10.86
CA ILE A 275 3.57 11.82 10.19
C ILE A 275 4.73 11.07 10.84
N ALA A 276 5.78 11.81 11.19
CA ALA A 276 6.94 11.26 11.83
C ALA A 276 6.58 10.63 13.20
N THR A 277 5.75 11.27 14.00
CA THR A 277 5.30 10.74 15.31
C THR A 277 4.41 9.49 15.17
N GLU A 278 3.71 9.33 14.06
CA GLU A 278 2.95 8.11 13.79
C GLU A 278 3.81 6.94 13.29
N THR A 279 4.93 7.24 12.67
CA THR A 279 5.77 6.25 12.00
C THR A 279 7.02 5.91 12.77
N PHE A 280 7.51 6.84 13.58
CA PHE A 280 8.77 6.71 14.31
C PHE A 280 8.58 7.01 15.81
N SER A 281 9.34 6.32 16.64
CA SER A 281 9.49 6.73 18.04
C SER A 281 10.24 8.07 18.13
N LYS A 282 10.13 8.75 19.27
CA LYS A 282 10.87 10.00 19.51
C LYS A 282 12.38 9.82 19.37
N GLU A 283 12.89 8.65 19.78
CA GLU A 283 14.29 8.29 19.68
C GLU A 283 14.72 8.09 18.23
N GLU A 284 13.86 7.54 17.40
CA GLU A 284 14.12 7.36 15.96
C GLU A 284 14.05 8.67 15.18
N LEU A 285 13.45 9.71 15.74
CA LEU A 285 13.38 11.05 15.13
C LEU A 285 14.61 11.91 15.41
N SER A 286 15.56 11.42 16.21
CA SER A 286 16.84 12.14 16.45
C SER A 286 17.61 12.23 15.12
N GLU A 287 18.20 13.39 14.85
CA GLU A 287 18.90 13.69 13.59
C GLU A 287 20.07 12.71 13.32
N ASP A 288 20.62 12.11 14.37
CA ASP A 288 21.74 11.18 14.31
C ASP A 288 21.34 9.70 14.20
N SER A 289 20.04 9.40 14.09
CA SER A 289 19.59 8.00 14.04
C SER A 289 19.82 7.38 12.66
N PRO A 290 20.61 6.29 12.55
CA PRO A 290 20.78 5.56 11.28
C PRO A 290 19.46 5.00 10.73
N SER A 291 18.49 4.70 11.61
CA SER A 291 17.17 4.21 11.20
C SER A 291 16.34 5.28 10.48
N LEU A 292 16.48 6.55 10.88
CA LEU A 292 15.84 7.66 10.20
C LEU A 292 16.37 7.84 8.77
N SER A 293 17.68 7.73 8.58
CA SER A 293 18.31 7.83 7.26
C SER A 293 17.79 6.77 6.29
N SER A 294 17.66 5.51 6.71
CA SER A 294 17.14 4.43 5.87
C SER A 294 15.65 4.61 5.55
N LYS A 295 14.86 5.06 6.53
CA LYS A 295 13.41 5.30 6.36
C LYS A 295 13.12 6.51 5.48
N LEU A 296 13.93 7.56 5.54
CA LEU A 296 13.85 8.70 4.62
C LEU A 296 14.21 8.36 3.17
N SER A 297 14.81 7.18 2.93
CA SER A 297 15.11 6.71 1.58
C SER A 297 13.93 6.02 0.90
N TYR A 298 12.84 5.73 1.63
CA TYR A 298 11.60 5.25 1.03
C TYR A 298 10.79 6.39 0.43
N PRO A 299 10.03 6.12 -0.65
CA PRO A 299 9.08 7.09 -1.16
C PRO A 299 7.99 7.34 -0.13
N TYR A 300 7.58 8.59 -0.01
CA TYR A 300 6.45 8.93 0.82
C TYR A 300 5.14 8.62 0.08
N PHE A 301 4.40 7.63 0.59
CA PHE A 301 3.12 7.21 0.04
C PHE A 301 2.12 6.94 1.17
N THR A 302 0.98 7.61 1.15
CA THR A 302 -0.07 7.43 2.14
C THR A 302 -1.09 6.40 1.66
N CYS A 303 -1.49 5.50 2.52
CA CYS A 303 -2.63 4.62 2.30
C CYS A 303 -3.91 5.14 2.97
N GLU A 304 -3.76 6.00 3.94
CA GLU A 304 -4.86 6.55 4.73
C GLU A 304 -4.65 8.05 4.91
N LEU A 305 -5.65 8.83 4.54
CA LEU A 305 -5.64 10.28 4.68
C LEU A 305 -6.89 10.71 5.44
N GLY A 306 -6.68 11.29 6.62
CA GLY A 306 -7.75 11.72 7.50
C GLY A 306 -8.31 13.10 7.14
N GLY A 307 -9.12 13.16 6.08
CA GLY A 307 -9.69 14.40 5.57
C GLY A 307 -11.14 14.67 5.91
N GLY A 308 -11.67 14.24 7.06
CA GLY A 308 -13.05 14.56 7.42
C GLY A 308 -13.90 13.39 7.96
N MET A 309 -13.28 12.39 8.53
CA MET A 309 -13.97 11.25 9.12
C MET A 309 -14.76 11.57 10.41
N MET A 310 -14.46 12.68 11.06
CA MET A 310 -15.06 13.03 12.34
C MET A 310 -16.59 12.88 12.39
N PRO A 311 -17.37 13.39 11.42
CA PRO A 311 -18.81 13.24 11.45
C PRO A 311 -19.28 11.80 11.32
N ALA A 312 -18.60 10.99 10.51
CA ALA A 312 -18.97 9.61 10.27
C ALA A 312 -18.51 8.68 11.41
N TYR A 313 -17.26 8.80 11.83
CA TYR A 313 -16.67 7.92 12.83
C TYR A 313 -17.24 8.13 14.23
N HIS A 314 -17.45 9.38 14.62
CA HIS A 314 -18.02 9.72 15.92
C HIS A 314 -19.53 9.95 15.91
N ARG A 315 -20.20 9.73 14.78
CA ARG A 315 -21.63 10.04 14.60
C ARG A 315 -22.00 11.47 14.98
N ARG A 316 -21.05 12.39 14.88
CA ARG A 316 -21.23 13.81 15.18
C ARG A 316 -21.64 14.57 13.94
N ILE A 317 -22.60 14.03 13.18
CA ILE A 317 -23.22 14.77 12.09
C ILE A 317 -23.94 15.96 12.73
N ASN A 318 -23.49 17.15 12.39
CA ASN A 318 -24.23 18.38 12.70
C ASN A 318 -24.30 18.77 14.18
N ILE A 319 -23.21 18.68 14.94
CA ILE A 319 -23.20 19.09 16.37
C ILE A 319 -23.63 20.56 16.56
N ASN A 320 -23.39 21.44 15.59
CA ASN A 320 -23.71 22.86 15.67
C ASN A 320 -24.44 23.38 14.44
N GLY A 321 -25.20 22.55 13.70
CA GLY A 321 -25.86 22.98 12.46
C GLY A 321 -24.91 23.34 11.32
N ARG A 322 -23.62 23.01 11.44
CA ARG A 322 -22.61 23.24 10.40
C ARG A 322 -22.30 21.92 9.73
N GLU A 323 -22.54 21.81 8.45
CA GLU A 323 -21.96 20.76 7.64
C GLU A 323 -20.45 20.94 7.63
N LEU A 324 -19.72 19.99 8.23
CA LEU A 324 -18.29 19.86 7.97
C LEU A 324 -18.17 19.37 6.53
N LYS A 325 -17.90 20.28 5.62
CA LYS A 325 -17.59 19.90 4.24
C LYS A 325 -16.33 19.03 4.27
N PRO A 326 -16.35 17.87 3.62
CA PRO A 326 -15.15 17.05 3.52
C PRO A 326 -14.07 17.87 2.82
N LEU A 327 -12.98 18.10 3.52
CA LEU A 327 -11.78 18.68 2.93
C LEU A 327 -11.07 17.54 2.23
N VAL A 328 -11.13 17.50 0.91
CA VAL A 328 -10.32 16.56 0.12
C VAL A 328 -8.90 17.09 0.09
N ILE A 329 -8.05 16.50 0.91
CA ILE A 329 -6.63 16.82 0.92
C ILE A 329 -5.95 15.80 0.03
N CYS A 330 -5.61 16.21 -1.17
CA CYS A 330 -4.67 15.46 -2.01
C CYS A 330 -3.26 15.79 -1.54
N LYS A 331 -2.64 14.92 -0.77
CA LYS A 331 -1.22 15.04 -0.47
C LYS A 331 -0.46 14.47 -1.66
N LEU A 332 0.04 15.37 -2.47
CA LEU A 332 0.93 15.00 -3.55
C LEU A 332 2.28 14.66 -2.92
N GLY A 333 2.71 13.41 -3.08
CA GLY A 333 4.09 13.06 -2.79
C GLY A 333 4.99 13.87 -3.68
N SER A 334 5.52 14.97 -3.17
CA SER A 334 6.58 15.70 -3.86
C SER A 334 7.89 15.01 -3.58
N GLY A 335 8.56 14.56 -4.62
CA GLY A 335 9.95 14.17 -4.55
C GLY A 335 10.84 15.34 -4.23
#